data_896c2d2b91e20f21f931bf9482889aab
#
_entry.id   896c2d2b91e20f21f931bf9482889aab
#
_cell.length_a   1.000
_cell.length_b   1.000
_cell.length_c   1.000
_cell.angle_alpha   90.00
_cell.angle_beta   90.00
_cell.angle_gamma   90.00
#
_symmetry.space_group_name_H-M   'P 1'
#
loop_
_entity.id
_entity.type
_entity.pdbx_description
1 polymer ?
#
loop_
_entity_poly.entity_id
_entity_poly.type
_entity_poly.pdbx_seq_one_letter_code
_entity_poly.pdbx_strand_id
1 'polypeptide(L)'
;MSNEVRLRNVELNDLPIFYEQQLDADATRMAAFPSRDRAAFDAHWATNILGNPAAVTQTILVDGQVAGNIGSWPQDGVRFVGYWIGKEYWVKGVATRALTAFLHLVTERPLYAHVAKHNVGSIRVLEKCGFALEREEGVEVGGGVAELVFVLR
;
A
#
# COMPACT_ATOMS: atom_id res chain seq x y z
N MET A 1 -8.25 20.42 14.34
CA MET A 1 -7.41 20.50 13.14
C MET A 1 -7.66 19.28 12.27
N SER A 2 -8.11 19.53 11.08
CA SER A 2 -8.28 18.45 10.12
C SER A 2 -6.92 18.13 9.48
N ASN A 3 -6.56 16.85 9.44
CA ASN A 3 -5.41 16.40 8.69
C ASN A 3 -5.86 16.24 7.23
N GLU A 4 -5.47 17.16 6.39
CA GLU A 4 -5.80 17.09 4.98
C GLU A 4 -4.96 16.00 4.31
N VAL A 5 -5.62 15.02 3.69
CA VAL A 5 -4.98 13.94 2.94
C VAL A 5 -5.16 14.21 1.46
N ARG A 6 -4.05 14.26 0.72
CA ARG A 6 -4.03 14.46 -0.73
C ARG A 6 -3.16 13.43 -1.40
N LEU A 7 -3.43 13.18 -2.68
CA LEU A 7 -2.61 12.34 -3.54
C LEU A 7 -2.01 13.22 -4.64
N ARG A 8 -0.77 12.92 -5.01
CA ARG A 8 -0.13 13.50 -6.20
C ARG A 8 0.79 12.48 -6.85
N ASN A 9 1.23 12.77 -8.05
CA ASN A 9 2.19 11.90 -8.70
C ASN A 9 3.49 11.81 -7.90
N VAL A 10 4.12 10.65 -7.94
CA VAL A 10 5.39 10.42 -7.25
C VAL A 10 6.48 11.26 -7.90
N GLU A 11 7.29 11.90 -7.08
CA GLU A 11 8.48 12.64 -7.50
C GLU A 11 9.71 11.91 -7.02
N LEU A 12 10.83 12.07 -7.71
CA LEU A 12 12.07 11.38 -7.34
C LEU A 12 12.51 11.70 -5.91
N ASN A 13 12.25 12.91 -5.44
CA ASN A 13 12.58 13.32 -4.07
C ASN A 13 11.75 12.61 -3.01
N ASP A 14 10.67 11.93 -3.40
CA ASP A 14 9.86 11.14 -2.46
C ASP A 14 10.53 9.81 -2.12
N LEU A 15 11.33 9.27 -3.03
CA LEU A 15 11.89 7.92 -2.88
C LEU A 15 12.76 7.75 -1.63
N PRO A 16 13.64 8.69 -1.26
CA PRO A 16 14.38 8.57 -0.01
C PRO A 16 13.48 8.48 1.21
N ILE A 17 12.35 9.20 1.19
CA ILE A 17 11.38 9.17 2.30
C ILE A 17 10.69 7.82 2.34
N PHE A 18 10.24 7.31 1.19
CA PHE A 18 9.63 5.98 1.10
C PHE A 18 10.60 4.90 1.58
N TYR A 19 11.87 5.03 1.21
CA TYR A 19 12.91 4.10 1.65
C TYR A 19 13.01 4.08 3.19
N GLU A 20 13.10 5.24 3.82
CA GLU A 20 13.15 5.34 5.27
C GLU A 20 11.91 4.74 5.93
N GLN A 21 10.75 4.97 5.34
CA GLN A 21 9.49 4.45 5.89
C GLN A 21 9.45 2.92 5.91
N GLN A 22 10.02 2.27 4.90
CA GLN A 22 10.00 0.81 4.84
C GLN A 22 11.07 0.16 5.74
N LEU A 23 11.97 0.94 6.33
CA LEU A 23 12.95 0.43 7.29
C LEU A 23 12.35 0.23 8.67
N ASP A 24 11.21 0.82 8.98
CA ASP A 24 10.61 0.69 10.30
C ASP A 24 10.25 -0.77 10.60
N ALA A 25 10.76 -1.30 11.72
CA ALA A 25 10.58 -2.70 12.09
C ALA A 25 9.12 -3.07 12.37
N ASP A 26 8.35 -2.14 12.94
CA ASP A 26 6.92 -2.38 13.20
C ASP A 26 6.15 -2.42 11.89
N ALA A 27 6.50 -1.55 10.94
CA ALA A 27 5.85 -1.52 9.64
C ALA A 27 6.13 -2.80 8.84
N THR A 28 7.38 -3.28 8.82
CA THR A 28 7.73 -4.51 8.12
C THR A 28 7.06 -5.73 8.76
N ARG A 29 6.94 -5.75 10.07
CA ARG A 29 6.26 -6.82 10.77
C ARG A 29 4.77 -6.83 10.45
N MET A 30 4.12 -5.66 10.45
CA MET A 30 2.69 -5.56 10.12
C MET A 30 2.41 -5.94 8.68
N ALA A 31 3.27 -5.53 7.75
CA ALA A 31 3.13 -5.88 6.35
C ALA A 31 3.53 -7.33 6.06
N ALA A 32 4.22 -7.99 6.99
CA ALA A 32 4.84 -9.30 6.79
C ALA A 32 5.75 -9.30 5.57
N PHE A 33 6.51 -8.23 5.41
CA PHE A 33 7.33 -8.00 4.23
C PHE A 33 8.69 -7.43 4.66
N PRO A 34 9.80 -8.10 4.32
CA PRO A 34 11.12 -7.61 4.71
C PRO A 34 11.46 -6.30 4.01
N SER A 35 12.18 -5.43 4.69
CA SER A 35 12.66 -4.19 4.07
C SER A 35 13.70 -4.52 2.99
N ARG A 36 13.69 -3.73 1.91
CA ARG A 36 14.71 -3.81 0.88
C ARG A 36 15.88 -2.92 1.27
N ASP A 37 17.10 -3.31 0.92
CA ASP A 37 18.24 -2.39 1.01
C ASP A 37 18.10 -1.29 -0.05
N ARG A 38 18.94 -0.26 0.02
CA ARG A 38 18.79 0.91 -0.85
C ARG A 38 18.91 0.56 -2.33
N ALA A 39 19.84 -0.31 -2.70
CA ALA A 39 20.02 -0.67 -4.11
C ALA A 39 18.82 -1.46 -4.63
N ALA A 40 18.33 -2.43 -3.86
CA ALA A 40 17.15 -3.21 -4.23
C ALA A 40 15.90 -2.34 -4.28
N PHE A 41 15.75 -1.41 -3.33
CA PHE A 41 14.64 -0.48 -3.29
C PHE A 41 14.63 0.42 -4.54
N ASP A 42 15.76 1.03 -4.86
CA ASP A 42 15.86 1.92 -6.01
C ASP A 42 15.57 1.17 -7.32
N ALA A 43 16.10 -0.04 -7.46
CA ALA A 43 15.86 -0.87 -8.65
C ALA A 43 14.38 -1.26 -8.77
N HIS A 44 13.74 -1.64 -7.68
CA HIS A 44 12.32 -2.00 -7.67
C HIS A 44 11.45 -0.81 -8.09
N TRP A 45 11.70 0.36 -7.52
CA TRP A 45 10.94 1.57 -7.86
C TRP A 45 11.16 2.00 -9.32
N ALA A 46 12.40 1.96 -9.79
CA ALA A 46 12.70 2.36 -11.16
C ALA A 46 12.08 1.43 -12.19
N THR A 47 12.14 0.12 -11.96
CA THR A 47 11.73 -0.89 -12.94
C THR A 47 10.27 -1.33 -12.79
N ASN A 48 9.88 -1.68 -11.55
CA ASN A 48 8.58 -2.34 -11.34
C ASN A 48 7.45 -1.35 -11.05
N ILE A 49 7.78 -0.15 -10.63
CA ILE A 49 6.77 0.86 -10.27
C ILE A 49 6.78 2.00 -11.28
N LEU A 50 7.80 2.84 -11.26
CA LEU A 50 7.84 4.02 -12.15
C LEU A 50 8.07 3.64 -13.60
N GLY A 51 8.82 2.56 -13.86
CA GLY A 51 9.06 2.05 -15.20
C GLY A 51 7.96 1.15 -15.75
N ASN A 52 6.90 0.89 -14.97
CA ASN A 52 5.80 0.04 -15.40
C ASN A 52 4.62 0.91 -15.84
N PRO A 53 4.33 0.98 -17.17
CA PRO A 53 3.24 1.85 -17.66
C PRO A 53 1.84 1.40 -17.21
N ALA A 54 1.69 0.16 -16.77
CA ALA A 54 0.41 -0.36 -16.28
C ALA A 54 0.20 -0.08 -14.80
N ALA A 55 1.23 0.36 -14.07
CA ALA A 55 1.11 0.70 -12.66
C ALA A 55 0.66 2.15 -12.49
N VAL A 56 -0.20 2.39 -11.51
CA VAL A 56 -0.63 3.73 -11.12
C VAL A 56 -0.19 3.92 -9.67
N THR A 57 0.70 4.87 -9.42
CA THR A 57 1.25 5.09 -8.08
C THR A 57 1.19 6.56 -7.73
N GLN A 58 0.77 6.85 -6.50
CA GLN A 58 0.64 8.21 -6.00
C GLN A 58 1.36 8.36 -4.66
N THR A 59 1.89 9.54 -4.42
CA THR A 59 2.40 9.92 -3.12
C THR A 59 1.24 10.41 -2.26
N ILE A 60 1.18 9.94 -1.02
CA ILE A 60 0.18 10.38 -0.04
C ILE A 60 0.77 11.54 0.75
N LEU A 61 0.05 12.65 0.76
CA LEU A 61 0.44 13.83 1.54
C LEU A 61 -0.54 14.03 2.70
N VAL A 62 0.00 14.34 3.86
CA VAL A 62 -0.79 14.79 5.02
C VAL A 62 -0.33 16.19 5.36
N ASP A 63 -1.22 17.16 5.21
CA ASP A 63 -0.92 18.59 5.43
C ASP A 63 0.35 19.02 4.70
N GLY A 64 0.53 18.53 3.45
CA GLY A 64 1.67 18.85 2.62
C GLY A 64 2.93 18.03 2.87
N GLN A 65 2.93 17.16 3.85
CA GLN A 65 4.09 16.30 4.16
C GLN A 65 3.92 14.92 3.55
N VAL A 66 5.01 14.33 3.06
CA VAL A 66 4.99 12.99 2.48
C VAL A 66 4.75 11.96 3.59
N ALA A 67 3.57 11.33 3.54
CA ALA A 67 3.15 10.37 4.56
C ALA A 67 3.30 8.91 4.11
N GLY A 68 3.35 8.67 2.80
CA GLY A 68 3.45 7.33 2.26
C GLY A 68 3.16 7.28 0.78
N ASN A 69 2.84 6.10 0.31
CA ASN A 69 2.49 5.89 -1.09
C ASN A 69 1.35 4.88 -1.21
N ILE A 70 0.65 4.95 -2.35
CA ILE A 70 -0.43 4.04 -2.69
C ILE A 70 -0.34 3.72 -4.17
N GLY A 71 -0.50 2.45 -4.54
CA GLY A 71 -0.33 2.04 -5.91
C GLY A 71 -1.27 0.92 -6.32
N SER A 72 -1.44 0.78 -7.62
CA SER A 72 -2.21 -0.29 -8.24
C SER A 72 -1.43 -0.83 -9.42
N TRP A 73 -1.47 -2.14 -9.60
CA TRP A 73 -0.74 -2.83 -10.66
C TRP A 73 -1.50 -4.08 -11.09
N PRO A 74 -1.32 -4.51 -12.36
CA PRO A 74 -1.87 -5.79 -12.79
C PRO A 74 -0.91 -6.92 -12.39
N GLN A 75 -1.48 -8.05 -12.03
CA GLN A 75 -0.72 -9.26 -11.72
C GLN A 75 -1.63 -10.48 -11.94
N ASP A 76 -1.14 -11.47 -12.66
CA ASP A 76 -1.90 -12.71 -12.91
C ASP A 76 -3.29 -12.46 -13.50
N GLY A 77 -3.41 -11.46 -14.37
CA GLY A 77 -4.66 -11.16 -15.06
C GLY A 77 -5.68 -10.35 -14.28
N VAL A 78 -5.35 -9.94 -13.07
CA VAL A 78 -6.22 -9.11 -12.23
C VAL A 78 -5.46 -7.91 -11.70
N ARG A 79 -6.18 -6.91 -11.21
CA ARG A 79 -5.56 -5.69 -10.69
C ARG A 79 -5.56 -5.70 -9.17
N PHE A 80 -4.43 -5.28 -8.62
CA PHE A 80 -4.22 -5.18 -7.17
C PHE A 80 -4.02 -3.74 -6.75
N VAL A 81 -4.26 -3.47 -5.48
CA VAL A 81 -3.95 -2.20 -4.82
C VAL A 81 -3.16 -2.47 -3.55
N GLY A 82 -2.23 -1.59 -3.25
CA GLY A 82 -1.48 -1.65 -2.00
C GLY A 82 -1.01 -0.27 -1.60
N TYR A 83 -0.68 -0.11 -0.32
CA TYR A 83 -0.21 1.17 0.21
C TYR A 83 0.76 0.94 1.36
N TRP A 84 1.58 1.95 1.61
CA TRP A 84 2.52 1.96 2.72
C TRP A 84 2.46 3.34 3.38
N ILE A 85 2.11 3.36 4.66
CA ILE A 85 1.98 4.60 5.43
C ILE A 85 3.12 4.65 6.45
N GLY A 86 3.79 5.78 6.54
CA GLY A 86 4.80 6.00 7.58
C GLY A 86 4.20 5.85 8.95
N LYS A 87 4.93 5.22 9.87
CA LYS A 87 4.42 4.84 11.19
C LYS A 87 3.83 6.03 11.97
N GLU A 88 4.44 7.20 11.83
CA GLU A 88 3.98 8.42 12.51
C GLU A 88 2.58 8.87 12.09
N TYR A 89 2.08 8.34 10.97
CA TYR A 89 0.75 8.67 10.44
C TYR A 89 -0.28 7.57 10.70
N TRP A 90 0.10 6.51 11.42
CA TRP A 90 -0.83 5.42 11.71
C TRP A 90 -1.95 5.88 12.66
N VAL A 91 -3.09 5.17 12.65
CA VAL A 91 -4.28 5.39 13.49
C VAL A 91 -4.85 6.81 13.42
N LYS A 92 -4.64 7.51 12.31
CA LYS A 92 -5.16 8.86 12.08
C LYS A 92 -6.14 8.93 10.91
N GLY A 93 -6.56 7.78 10.41
CA GLY A 93 -7.48 7.72 9.27
C GLY A 93 -6.84 8.06 7.92
N VAL A 94 -5.52 8.18 7.87
CA VAL A 94 -4.80 8.54 6.63
C VAL A 94 -4.99 7.49 5.55
N ALA A 95 -4.80 6.21 5.88
CA ALA A 95 -4.93 5.13 4.90
C ALA A 95 -6.34 5.06 4.32
N THR A 96 -7.37 5.19 5.17
CA THR A 96 -8.76 5.17 4.71
C THR A 96 -9.05 6.31 3.74
N ARG A 97 -8.60 7.53 4.06
CA ARG A 97 -8.81 8.68 3.19
C ARG A 97 -8.02 8.56 1.89
N ALA A 98 -6.78 8.08 1.97
CA ALA A 98 -5.94 7.89 0.79
C ALA A 98 -6.54 6.85 -0.13
N LEU A 99 -6.97 5.72 0.40
CA LEU A 99 -7.59 4.67 -0.41
C LEU A 99 -8.91 5.16 -1.02
N THR A 100 -9.74 5.86 -0.27
CA THR A 100 -10.98 6.43 -0.78
C THR A 100 -10.70 7.35 -1.98
N ALA A 101 -9.73 8.25 -1.85
CA ALA A 101 -9.34 9.14 -2.95
C ALA A 101 -8.77 8.37 -4.13
N PHE A 102 -7.95 7.35 -3.87
CA PHE A 102 -7.32 6.55 -4.91
C PHE A 102 -8.34 5.76 -5.74
N LEU A 103 -9.43 5.30 -5.12
CA LEU A 103 -10.48 4.57 -5.81
C LEU A 103 -11.23 5.42 -6.84
N HIS A 104 -11.13 6.75 -6.76
CA HIS A 104 -11.64 7.63 -7.80
C HIS A 104 -10.69 7.73 -8.99
N LEU A 105 -9.41 7.42 -8.81
CA LEU A 105 -8.42 7.41 -9.88
C LEU A 105 -8.35 6.05 -10.56
N VAL A 106 -8.45 4.98 -9.79
CA VAL A 106 -8.37 3.61 -10.30
C VAL A 106 -9.76 3.01 -10.20
N THR A 107 -10.44 2.96 -11.34
CA THR A 107 -11.84 2.55 -11.42
C THR A 107 -12.05 1.12 -11.93
N GLU A 108 -10.96 0.43 -12.30
CA GLU A 108 -11.06 -0.97 -12.73
C GLU A 108 -11.60 -1.85 -11.60
N ARG A 109 -12.50 -2.77 -11.97
CA ARG A 109 -13.12 -3.73 -11.06
C ARG A 109 -13.12 -5.11 -11.72
N PRO A 110 -12.94 -6.20 -10.98
CA PRO A 110 -12.67 -6.22 -9.55
C PRO A 110 -11.27 -5.72 -9.22
N LEU A 111 -11.11 -5.16 -8.02
CA LEU A 111 -9.83 -4.69 -7.51
C LEU A 111 -9.50 -5.50 -6.26
N TYR A 112 -8.32 -6.09 -6.22
CA TYR A 112 -7.90 -6.98 -5.15
C TYR A 112 -6.85 -6.34 -4.25
N ALA A 113 -6.82 -6.77 -2.99
CA ALA A 113 -5.81 -6.35 -2.04
C ALA A 113 -5.38 -7.54 -1.19
N HIS A 114 -4.06 -7.74 -1.07
CA HIS A 114 -3.50 -8.72 -0.14
C HIS A 114 -3.17 -8.02 1.17
N VAL A 115 -3.47 -8.66 2.28
CA VAL A 115 -3.14 -8.15 3.60
C VAL A 115 -2.74 -9.29 4.52
N ALA A 116 -1.69 -9.08 5.30
CA ALA A 116 -1.29 -10.07 6.30
C ALA A 116 -2.41 -10.23 7.34
N LYS A 117 -2.69 -11.49 7.70
CA LYS A 117 -3.82 -11.81 8.58
C LYS A 117 -3.78 -11.07 9.91
N HIS A 118 -2.59 -10.79 10.42
CA HIS A 118 -2.42 -10.09 11.71
C HIS A 118 -2.53 -8.56 11.58
N ASN A 119 -2.58 -8.03 10.37
CA ASN A 119 -2.61 -6.57 10.14
C ASN A 119 -4.05 -6.05 10.25
N VAL A 120 -4.55 -5.99 11.47
CA VAL A 120 -5.94 -5.61 11.76
C VAL A 120 -6.25 -4.19 11.28
N GLY A 121 -5.29 -3.28 11.39
CA GLY A 121 -5.48 -1.90 10.94
C GLY A 121 -5.77 -1.82 9.44
N SER A 122 -5.01 -2.52 8.63
CA SER A 122 -5.21 -2.55 7.18
C SER A 122 -6.51 -3.26 6.81
N ILE A 123 -6.86 -4.34 7.51
CA ILE A 123 -8.13 -5.03 7.28
C ILE A 123 -9.30 -4.07 7.48
N ARG A 124 -9.27 -3.27 8.54
CA ARG A 124 -10.33 -2.28 8.80
C ARG A 124 -10.40 -1.21 7.73
N VAL A 125 -9.25 -0.76 7.23
CA VAL A 125 -9.20 0.22 6.14
C VAL A 125 -9.89 -0.34 4.90
N LEU A 126 -9.57 -1.57 4.52
CA LEU A 126 -10.18 -2.22 3.35
C LEU A 126 -11.68 -2.36 3.53
N GLU A 127 -12.13 -2.82 4.70
CA GLU A 127 -13.56 -2.97 4.96
C GLU A 127 -14.31 -1.64 4.91
N LYS A 128 -13.73 -0.59 5.49
CA LYS A 128 -14.33 0.75 5.44
C LYS A 128 -14.45 1.29 4.03
N CYS A 129 -13.56 0.88 3.13
CA CYS A 129 -13.60 1.30 1.74
C CYS A 129 -14.44 0.39 0.84
N GLY A 130 -15.16 -0.57 1.43
CA GLY A 130 -16.11 -1.40 0.70
C GLY A 130 -15.56 -2.74 0.22
N PHE A 131 -14.31 -3.05 0.55
CA PHE A 131 -13.74 -4.35 0.21
C PHE A 131 -14.32 -5.45 1.09
N ALA A 132 -14.49 -6.63 0.51
CA ALA A 132 -14.97 -7.80 1.22
C ALA A 132 -13.93 -8.91 1.17
N LEU A 133 -13.84 -9.69 2.23
CA LEU A 133 -12.94 -10.84 2.28
C LEU A 133 -13.39 -11.89 1.25
N GLU A 134 -12.49 -12.28 0.35
CA GLU A 134 -12.75 -13.33 -0.62
C GLU A 134 -12.21 -14.68 -0.16
N ARG A 135 -10.95 -14.71 0.30
CA ARG A 135 -10.31 -15.96 0.71
C ARG A 135 -9.09 -15.71 1.58
N GLU A 136 -8.66 -16.75 2.26
CA GLU A 136 -7.37 -16.77 2.95
C GLU A 136 -6.41 -17.59 2.10
N GLU A 137 -5.19 -17.10 1.93
CA GLU A 137 -4.13 -17.78 1.18
C GLU A 137 -2.89 -17.94 2.07
N GLY A 138 -1.98 -18.80 1.62
CA GLY A 138 -0.69 -18.87 2.27
C GLY A 138 -0.67 -19.66 3.53
N VAL A 139 -0.74 -20.96 3.37
CA VAL A 139 -0.30 -21.84 4.44
C VAL A 139 1.21 -21.79 4.41
N GLU A 140 1.80 -21.16 5.42
CA GLU A 140 3.22 -21.05 5.46
C GLU A 140 3.92 -22.36 5.57
N VAL A 141 4.84 -22.57 4.66
CA VAL A 141 5.86 -23.59 4.82
C VAL A 141 7.12 -22.82 5.24
N GLY A 142 7.58 -23.05 6.44
CA GLY A 142 8.80 -22.42 6.92
C GLY A 142 8.63 -21.06 7.60
N GLY A 143 7.49 -20.80 8.21
CA GLY A 143 7.30 -19.62 9.07
C GLY A 143 6.80 -18.35 8.39
N GLY A 144 6.23 -18.46 7.19
CA GLY A 144 5.54 -17.35 6.55
C GLY A 144 4.27 -16.96 7.28
N VAL A 145 3.60 -15.91 6.82
CA VAL A 145 2.37 -15.42 7.43
C VAL A 145 1.22 -15.64 6.47
N ALA A 146 0.09 -16.14 6.99
CA ALA A 146 -1.12 -16.26 6.18
C ALA A 146 -1.57 -14.89 5.71
N GLU A 147 -2.05 -14.81 4.49
CA GLU A 147 -2.57 -13.59 3.90
C GLU A 147 -4.06 -13.72 3.63
N LEU A 148 -4.75 -12.59 3.72
CA LEU A 148 -6.14 -12.48 3.32
C LEU A 148 -6.20 -11.75 1.99
N VAL A 149 -7.12 -12.18 1.13
CA VAL A 149 -7.37 -11.52 -0.16
C VAL A 149 -8.74 -10.86 -0.07
N PHE A 150 -8.74 -9.56 -0.20
CA PHE A 150 -9.95 -8.74 -0.22
C PHE A 150 -10.25 -8.30 -1.64
N VAL A 151 -11.52 -8.07 -1.93
CA VAL A 151 -11.94 -7.66 -3.27
C VAL A 151 -12.99 -6.55 -3.20
N LEU A 152 -12.83 -5.58 -4.08
CA LEU A 152 -13.83 -4.56 -4.35
C LEU A 152 -14.38 -4.80 -5.77
N ARG A 153 -15.66 -5.13 -5.88
CA ARG A 153 -16.30 -5.41 -7.16
C ARG A 153 -17.02 -4.20 -7.73
#